data_2a6ee18113be626a76bbe017d79bc3d6
#
_entry.id   2a6ee18113be626a76bbe017d79bc3d6
#
_cell.length_a   1.000
_cell.length_b   1.000
_cell.length_c   1.000
_cell.angle_alpha   90.00
_cell.angle_beta   90.00
_cell.angle_gamma   90.00
#
_symmetry.space_group_name_H-M   'P 1'
#
loop_
_entity.id
_entity.type
_entity.pdbx_description
1 polymer ?
#
loop_
_entity_poly.entity_id
_entity_poly.type
_entity_poly.pdbx_seq_one_letter_code
_entity_poly.pdbx_strand_id
1 'polypeptide(L)'
;MKVKLYLLGWVIMICSVISAKGQSLKEVVGQAETDTTNVYLPADSLFARFLKEKQIPVTACNRMTLLKSGRSKFEHLFEDIKKAENYIHLEYFNFRSDSIAKELFTLLAEKAKEGVTIKALFDDFGNLSNSRPLRKEHLKMLAERGVEMARFSPIRFPYINHVFCRDHQKIVVIDGKVGYTGGMNIADYYINGLPEIGPWRDMHIRIEGPAVQYLEKAFLGVWNKETHEGLKEGQVPHDTLCEGSGRRVAIVQRIPK
;
A
#
# COMPACT_ATOMS: atom_id res chain seq x y z
N MET A 1 -32.29 30.60 10.78
CA MET A 1 -30.83 30.65 10.58
C MET A 1 -30.22 29.51 11.42
N LYS A 2 -30.06 28.32 10.85
CA LYS A 2 -29.51 27.15 11.55
C LYS A 2 -28.10 26.89 10.99
N VAL A 3 -27.10 27.22 11.80
CA VAL A 3 -25.69 26.94 11.51
C VAL A 3 -25.47 25.45 11.73
N LYS A 4 -25.18 24.68 10.66
CA LYS A 4 -24.71 23.30 10.76
C LYS A 4 -23.22 23.35 11.09
N LEU A 5 -22.90 22.95 12.31
CA LEU A 5 -21.53 22.75 12.76
C LEU A 5 -20.99 21.49 12.08
N TYR A 6 -20.12 21.64 11.09
CA TYR A 6 -19.33 20.53 10.57
C TYR A 6 -18.15 20.33 11.52
N LEU A 7 -18.20 19.26 12.31
CA LEU A 7 -17.03 18.77 13.04
C LEU A 7 -16.05 18.17 12.01
N LEU A 8 -15.13 19.00 11.56
CA LEU A 8 -13.92 18.54 10.87
C LEU A 8 -12.99 18.01 11.96
N GLY A 9 -13.00 16.69 12.16
CA GLY A 9 -12.04 16.01 13.03
C GLY A 9 -10.65 16.08 12.41
N TRP A 10 -9.85 17.02 12.83
CA TRP A 10 -8.41 17.01 12.63
C TRP A 10 -7.83 15.87 13.48
N VAL A 11 -7.55 14.74 12.85
CA VAL A 11 -6.68 13.74 13.46
C VAL A 11 -5.26 14.29 13.35
N ILE A 12 -4.83 15.02 14.36
CA ILE A 12 -3.42 15.33 14.58
C ILE A 12 -2.76 13.99 14.89
N MET A 13 -1.98 13.53 13.93
CA MET A 13 -1.11 12.37 14.10
C MET A 13 0.04 12.79 15.04
N ILE A 14 -0.20 12.69 16.35
CA ILE A 14 0.86 12.80 17.35
C ILE A 14 1.69 11.53 17.21
N CYS A 15 2.86 11.65 16.58
CA CYS A 15 3.93 10.68 16.73
C CYS A 15 4.34 10.69 18.19
N SER A 16 3.73 9.85 19.03
CA SER A 16 4.25 9.53 20.34
C SER A 16 5.52 8.71 20.16
N VAL A 17 6.64 9.40 20.13
CA VAL A 17 7.95 8.80 20.37
C VAL A 17 7.92 8.28 21.80
N ILE A 18 7.75 6.99 21.97
CA ILE A 18 7.94 6.34 23.27
C ILE A 18 9.44 6.44 23.56
N SER A 19 9.79 7.37 24.43
CA SER A 19 11.11 7.49 25.01
C SER A 19 11.40 6.22 25.81
N ALA A 20 12.17 5.32 25.24
CA ALA A 20 12.88 4.30 26.01
C ALA A 20 14.18 4.91 26.51
N LYS A 21 14.18 5.27 27.80
CA LYS A 21 15.35 5.73 28.57
C LYS A 21 16.02 7.03 28.09
N GLY A 22 15.52 8.17 28.57
CA GLY A 22 16.27 9.29 29.15
C GLY A 22 17.35 9.98 28.33
N GLN A 23 17.49 9.77 27.03
CA GLN A 23 18.43 10.55 26.22
C GLN A 23 17.64 11.39 25.19
N SER A 24 17.83 12.71 25.29
CA SER A 24 17.18 13.65 24.39
C SER A 24 17.78 13.54 22.99
N LEU A 25 16.98 13.76 21.95
CA LEU A 25 17.44 13.84 20.56
C LEU A 25 18.61 14.83 20.38
N LYS A 26 18.75 15.83 21.27
CA LYS A 26 19.85 16.78 21.26
C LYS A 26 21.19 16.18 21.73
N GLU A 27 21.17 15.17 22.62
CA GLU A 27 22.39 14.49 23.04
C GLU A 27 22.92 13.52 21.99
N VAL A 28 22.03 12.92 21.21
CA VAL A 28 22.41 12.02 20.10
C VAL A 28 22.98 12.81 18.92
N VAL A 29 22.46 14.02 18.68
CA VAL A 29 22.95 14.92 17.61
C VAL A 29 24.23 15.65 18.03
N GLY A 30 24.39 15.99 19.31
CA GLY A 30 25.56 16.72 19.82
C GLY A 30 26.86 15.91 19.84
N GLN A 31 26.83 14.58 19.77
CA GLN A 31 28.03 13.74 19.66
C GLN A 31 28.50 13.48 18.23
N ALA A 32 27.76 13.95 17.22
CA ALA A 32 28.07 13.74 15.80
C ALA A 32 28.83 14.92 15.14
N GLU A 33 29.05 16.02 15.85
CA GLU A 33 29.59 17.27 15.26
C GLU A 33 31.11 17.41 15.24
N THR A 34 31.90 16.39 15.57
CA THR A 34 33.37 16.56 15.67
C THR A 34 34.20 15.83 14.61
N ASP A 35 33.56 15.22 13.57
CA ASP A 35 34.33 14.60 12.48
C ASP A 35 33.91 15.16 11.11
N THR A 36 34.66 16.19 10.66
CA THR A 36 34.40 16.95 9.43
C THR A 36 34.95 16.30 8.18
N THR A 37 35.39 15.06 8.19
CA THR A 37 36.07 14.42 7.05
C THR A 37 35.22 13.42 6.26
N ASN A 38 33.93 13.16 6.63
CA ASN A 38 33.07 12.26 5.86
C ASN A 38 31.60 12.70 5.86
N VAL A 39 31.24 13.53 4.92
CA VAL A 39 29.92 14.17 4.77
C VAL A 39 28.79 13.18 4.36
N TYR A 40 29.05 11.89 4.18
CA TYR A 40 28.09 10.95 3.62
C TYR A 40 27.68 9.75 4.51
N LEU A 41 28.12 9.66 5.77
CA LEU A 41 28.00 8.40 6.50
C LEU A 41 27.13 8.34 7.78
N PRO A 42 26.76 9.38 8.52
CA PRO A 42 26.06 9.17 9.80
C PRO A 42 24.63 8.68 9.62
N ALA A 43 23.84 9.31 8.73
CA ALA A 43 22.42 8.97 8.54
C ALA A 43 22.23 7.59 7.88
N ASP A 44 23.00 7.28 6.85
CA ASP A 44 22.92 5.99 6.15
C ASP A 44 23.39 4.83 7.05
N SER A 45 24.42 5.03 7.87
CA SER A 45 24.92 4.00 8.77
C SER A 45 23.97 3.74 9.96
N LEU A 46 23.36 4.79 10.51
CA LEU A 46 22.35 4.68 11.58
C LEU A 46 21.09 3.98 11.05
N PHE A 47 20.64 4.35 9.86
CA PHE A 47 19.47 3.73 9.25
C PHE A 47 19.74 2.26 8.89
N ALA A 48 20.90 1.95 8.31
CA ALA A 48 21.32 0.58 8.04
C ALA A 48 21.40 -0.28 9.30
N ARG A 49 21.92 0.30 10.41
CA ARG A 49 21.95 -0.36 11.73
C ARG A 49 20.55 -0.62 12.24
N PHE A 50 19.66 0.37 12.18
CA PHE A 50 18.25 0.22 12.58
C PHE A 50 17.56 -0.91 11.80
N LEU A 51 17.70 -0.95 10.47
CA LEU A 51 17.12 -2.02 9.64
C LEU A 51 17.67 -3.39 10.06
N LYS A 52 18.99 -3.49 10.31
CA LYS A 52 19.64 -4.73 10.77
C LYS A 52 19.13 -5.16 12.15
N GLU A 53 19.04 -4.25 13.11
CA GLU A 53 18.54 -4.53 14.47
C GLU A 53 17.07 -4.96 14.44
N LYS A 54 16.27 -4.40 13.54
CA LYS A 54 14.87 -4.78 13.32
C LYS A 54 14.69 -6.00 12.41
N GLN A 55 15.77 -6.59 11.93
CA GLN A 55 15.75 -7.70 10.98
C GLN A 55 14.95 -7.40 9.72
N ILE A 56 14.95 -6.12 9.29
CA ILE A 56 14.29 -5.70 8.08
C ILE A 56 15.25 -5.89 6.91
N PRO A 57 14.92 -6.76 5.95
CA PRO A 57 15.81 -7.04 4.84
C PRO A 57 15.91 -5.86 3.88
N VAL A 58 17.12 -5.63 3.39
CA VAL A 58 17.41 -4.66 2.33
C VAL A 58 17.73 -5.43 1.07
N THR A 59 16.93 -5.26 0.05
CA THR A 59 17.17 -5.85 -1.27
C THR A 59 17.94 -4.89 -2.15
N ALA A 60 18.82 -5.40 -2.99
CA ALA A 60 19.47 -4.67 -4.07
C ALA A 60 18.77 -4.98 -5.42
N CYS A 61 19.24 -4.33 -6.49
CA CYS A 61 18.79 -4.64 -7.86
C CYS A 61 17.30 -4.36 -8.13
N ASN A 62 16.74 -3.35 -7.46
CA ASN A 62 15.37 -2.93 -7.75
C ASN A 62 15.36 -1.75 -8.73
N ARG A 63 14.40 -1.76 -9.64
CA ARG A 63 14.03 -0.60 -10.45
C ARG A 63 12.82 0.08 -9.81
N MET A 64 12.88 1.39 -9.64
CA MET A 64 11.81 2.17 -9.02
C MET A 64 11.37 3.30 -9.94
N THR A 65 10.08 3.41 -10.15
CA THR A 65 9.46 4.52 -10.88
C THR A 65 8.55 5.30 -9.93
N LEU A 66 8.86 6.59 -9.72
CA LEU A 66 8.04 7.47 -8.91
C LEU A 66 6.88 8.02 -9.75
N LEU A 67 5.65 7.72 -9.33
CA LEU A 67 4.39 8.12 -9.96
C LEU A 67 3.82 9.31 -9.20
N LYS A 68 3.94 10.51 -9.78
CA LYS A 68 3.66 11.79 -9.10
C LYS A 68 2.21 12.29 -9.29
N SER A 69 1.35 11.49 -9.91
CA SER A 69 -0.06 11.82 -10.16
C SER A 69 -0.91 10.57 -10.29
N GLY A 70 -2.21 10.70 -10.04
CA GLY A 70 -3.16 9.61 -10.24
C GLY A 70 -3.18 9.12 -11.70
N ARG A 71 -3.12 10.03 -12.67
CA ARG A 71 -3.04 9.66 -14.09
C ARG A 71 -1.86 8.73 -14.35
N SER A 72 -0.66 9.13 -13.96
CA SER A 72 0.54 8.31 -14.15
C SER A 72 0.45 6.98 -13.41
N LYS A 73 -0.12 6.96 -12.18
CA LYS A 73 -0.34 5.71 -11.44
C LYS A 73 -1.23 4.75 -12.22
N PHE A 74 -2.41 5.20 -12.66
CA PHE A 74 -3.40 4.31 -13.27
C PHE A 74 -2.99 3.87 -14.67
N GLU A 75 -2.33 4.72 -15.45
CA GLU A 75 -1.74 4.34 -16.74
C GLU A 75 -0.74 3.17 -16.59
N HIS A 76 0.24 3.30 -15.69
CA HIS A 76 1.20 2.22 -15.43
C HIS A 76 0.54 0.96 -14.85
N LEU A 77 -0.37 1.14 -13.89
CA LEU A 77 -1.03 0.02 -13.24
C LEU A 77 -1.85 -0.80 -14.24
N PHE A 78 -2.62 -0.15 -15.10
CA PHE A 78 -3.45 -0.84 -16.08
C PHE A 78 -2.60 -1.53 -17.16
N GLU A 79 -1.51 -0.92 -17.59
CA GLU A 79 -0.57 -1.56 -18.51
C GLU A 79 0.10 -2.80 -17.92
N ASP A 80 0.45 -2.77 -16.64
CA ASP A 80 1.03 -3.94 -15.98
C ASP A 80 0.00 -5.02 -15.71
N ILE A 81 -1.25 -4.66 -15.34
CA ILE A 81 -2.36 -5.61 -15.19
C ILE A 81 -2.65 -6.34 -16.50
N LYS A 82 -2.65 -5.65 -17.65
CA LYS A 82 -2.84 -6.29 -18.97
C LYS A 82 -1.78 -7.36 -19.25
N LYS A 83 -0.57 -7.23 -18.70
CA LYS A 83 0.54 -8.18 -18.88
C LYS A 83 0.57 -9.31 -17.86
N ALA A 84 -0.33 -9.30 -16.87
CA ALA A 84 -0.39 -10.34 -15.85
C ALA A 84 -0.69 -11.71 -16.46
N GLU A 85 0.02 -12.75 -16.00
CA GLU A 85 -0.06 -14.11 -16.52
C GLU A 85 -0.57 -15.11 -15.46
N ASN A 86 -0.28 -14.88 -14.18
CA ASN A 86 -0.54 -15.84 -13.12
C ASN A 86 -1.48 -15.32 -12.04
N TYR A 87 -1.14 -14.18 -11.42
CA TYR A 87 -1.95 -13.63 -10.34
C TYR A 87 -1.79 -12.12 -10.15
N ILE A 88 -2.82 -11.51 -9.57
CA ILE A 88 -2.82 -10.11 -9.16
C ILE A 88 -3.38 -10.02 -7.74
N HIS A 89 -2.58 -9.48 -6.84
CA HIS A 89 -2.95 -9.17 -5.47
C HIS A 89 -3.11 -7.65 -5.30
N LEU A 90 -4.22 -7.21 -4.70
CA LEU A 90 -4.49 -5.79 -4.45
C LEU A 90 -4.92 -5.59 -2.99
N GLU A 91 -4.35 -4.60 -2.33
CA GLU A 91 -4.70 -4.19 -0.98
C GLU A 91 -4.83 -2.67 -0.94
N TYR A 92 -6.01 -2.17 -0.56
CA TYR A 92 -6.29 -0.75 -0.49
C TYR A 92 -7.14 -0.42 0.73
N PHE A 93 -6.96 0.77 1.28
CA PHE A 93 -7.87 1.26 2.31
C PHE A 93 -9.30 1.36 1.79
N ASN A 94 -9.49 1.85 0.55
CA ASN A 94 -10.78 1.80 -0.12
C ASN A 94 -10.66 1.69 -1.65
N PHE A 95 -11.70 1.11 -2.23
CA PHE A 95 -12.04 1.22 -3.65
C PHE A 95 -13.30 2.08 -3.73
N ARG A 96 -13.20 3.26 -4.34
CA ARG A 96 -14.37 4.11 -4.55
C ARG A 96 -15.15 3.60 -5.75
N SER A 97 -16.48 3.44 -5.62
CA SER A 97 -17.33 3.03 -6.74
C SER A 97 -17.52 4.18 -7.73
N ASP A 98 -16.48 4.48 -8.51
CA ASP A 98 -16.41 5.54 -9.52
C ASP A 98 -15.80 5.03 -10.83
N SER A 99 -15.48 5.93 -11.76
CA SER A 99 -15.09 5.54 -13.14
C SER A 99 -13.81 4.72 -13.17
N ILE A 100 -12.79 5.14 -12.42
CA ILE A 100 -11.49 4.47 -12.42
C ILE A 100 -11.57 3.08 -11.78
N ALA A 101 -12.37 2.94 -10.71
CA ALA A 101 -12.57 1.64 -10.09
C ALA A 101 -13.37 0.71 -11.03
N LYS A 102 -14.36 1.22 -11.75
CA LYS A 102 -15.10 0.43 -12.75
C LYS A 102 -14.18 -0.06 -13.86
N GLU A 103 -13.30 0.79 -14.36
CA GLU A 103 -12.31 0.42 -15.37
C GLU A 103 -11.35 -0.65 -14.85
N LEU A 104 -10.81 -0.46 -13.64
CA LEU A 104 -9.96 -1.44 -12.97
C LEU A 104 -10.67 -2.79 -12.84
N PHE A 105 -11.88 -2.83 -12.28
CA PHE A 105 -12.61 -4.08 -12.07
C PHE A 105 -13.01 -4.75 -13.38
N THR A 106 -13.25 -3.99 -14.45
CA THR A 106 -13.49 -4.56 -15.78
C THR A 106 -12.24 -5.27 -16.27
N LEU A 107 -11.09 -4.62 -16.20
CA LEU A 107 -9.81 -5.19 -16.60
C LEU A 107 -9.43 -6.43 -15.77
N LEU A 108 -9.62 -6.37 -14.43
CA LEU A 108 -9.39 -7.53 -13.56
C LEU A 108 -10.29 -8.72 -13.92
N ALA A 109 -11.57 -8.46 -14.23
CA ALA A 109 -12.51 -9.51 -14.66
C ALA A 109 -12.14 -10.10 -16.03
N GLU A 110 -11.57 -9.33 -16.94
CA GLU A 110 -11.01 -9.82 -18.20
C GLU A 110 -9.83 -10.74 -17.95
N LYS A 111 -8.88 -10.33 -17.09
CA LYS A 111 -7.75 -11.16 -16.70
C LYS A 111 -8.15 -12.44 -15.96
N ALA A 112 -9.18 -12.39 -15.12
CA ALA A 112 -9.72 -13.59 -14.48
C ALA A 112 -10.27 -14.60 -15.50
N LYS A 113 -10.93 -14.14 -16.58
CA LYS A 113 -11.37 -15.01 -17.69
C LYS A 113 -10.20 -15.65 -18.46
N GLU A 114 -9.05 -14.99 -18.49
CA GLU A 114 -7.81 -15.51 -19.06
C GLU A 114 -7.11 -16.52 -18.13
N GLY A 115 -7.63 -16.76 -16.93
CA GLY A 115 -7.08 -17.72 -15.96
C GLY A 115 -6.19 -17.08 -14.89
N VAL A 116 -6.05 -15.76 -14.88
CA VAL A 116 -5.26 -15.05 -13.84
C VAL A 116 -6.04 -15.05 -12.52
N THR A 117 -5.38 -15.45 -11.43
CA THR A 117 -5.98 -15.41 -10.09
C THR A 117 -6.01 -13.98 -9.56
N ILE A 118 -7.20 -13.48 -9.19
CA ILE A 118 -7.38 -12.11 -8.70
C ILE A 118 -7.84 -12.15 -7.24
N LYS A 119 -7.03 -11.57 -6.35
CA LYS A 119 -7.38 -11.40 -4.94
C LYS A 119 -7.22 -9.95 -4.51
N ALA A 120 -8.29 -9.36 -3.99
CA ALA A 120 -8.30 -7.97 -3.58
C ALA A 120 -8.83 -7.82 -2.15
N LEU A 121 -8.19 -6.97 -1.36
CA LEU A 121 -8.54 -6.71 0.03
C LEU A 121 -8.78 -5.22 0.23
N PHE A 122 -9.80 -4.87 1.02
CA PHE A 122 -10.05 -3.49 1.42
C PHE A 122 -10.44 -3.39 2.89
N ASP A 123 -10.13 -2.24 3.50
CA ASP A 123 -10.53 -1.94 4.86
C ASP A 123 -12.03 -1.65 4.94
N ASP A 124 -12.76 -2.34 5.84
CA ASP A 124 -14.21 -2.20 5.94
C ASP A 124 -14.62 -0.78 6.38
N PHE A 125 -13.89 -0.15 7.31
CA PHE A 125 -14.12 1.23 7.70
C PHE A 125 -13.77 2.20 6.56
N GLY A 126 -12.66 1.96 5.87
CA GLY A 126 -12.27 2.74 4.70
C GLY A 126 -13.34 2.74 3.62
N ASN A 127 -13.98 1.59 3.41
CA ASN A 127 -15.09 1.47 2.49
C ASN A 127 -16.35 2.20 3.00
N LEU A 128 -16.74 2.02 4.28
CA LEU A 128 -17.94 2.63 4.85
C LEU A 128 -17.83 4.16 4.98
N SER A 129 -16.63 4.68 5.25
CA SER A 129 -16.39 6.12 5.34
C SER A 129 -16.33 6.83 3.97
N ASN A 130 -16.31 6.07 2.90
CA ASN A 130 -16.25 6.55 1.54
C ASN A 130 -17.65 7.02 1.05
N SER A 131 -17.71 8.16 0.38
CA SER A 131 -18.98 8.68 -0.18
C SER A 131 -19.59 7.80 -1.29
N ARG A 132 -18.81 6.90 -1.88
CA ARG A 132 -19.24 5.92 -2.91
C ARG A 132 -18.70 4.52 -2.58
N PRO A 133 -19.18 3.88 -1.50
CA PRO A 133 -18.67 2.58 -1.06
C PRO A 133 -19.02 1.46 -2.03
N LEU A 134 -18.19 0.43 -2.05
CA LEU A 134 -18.57 -0.85 -2.62
C LEU A 134 -19.67 -1.48 -1.77
N ARG A 135 -20.78 -1.85 -2.40
CA ARG A 135 -21.92 -2.51 -1.77
C ARG A 135 -21.88 -4.01 -1.99
N LYS A 136 -22.70 -4.75 -1.28
CA LYS A 136 -22.78 -6.22 -1.38
C LYS A 136 -23.01 -6.69 -2.83
N GLU A 137 -23.84 -5.97 -3.58
CA GLU A 137 -24.16 -6.28 -4.97
C GLU A 137 -22.92 -6.17 -5.85
N HIS A 138 -22.07 -5.14 -5.63
CA HIS A 138 -20.80 -4.99 -6.35
C HIS A 138 -19.86 -6.15 -6.03
N LEU A 139 -19.73 -6.53 -4.76
CA LEU A 139 -18.86 -7.65 -4.37
C LEU A 139 -19.33 -8.98 -4.96
N LYS A 140 -20.64 -9.22 -4.95
CA LYS A 140 -21.23 -10.42 -5.58
C LYS A 140 -20.94 -10.46 -7.08
N MET A 141 -21.18 -9.36 -7.78
CA MET A 141 -20.89 -9.26 -9.21
C MET A 141 -19.42 -9.48 -9.54
N LEU A 142 -18.50 -8.97 -8.69
CA LEU A 142 -17.06 -9.17 -8.87
C LEU A 142 -16.68 -10.63 -8.65
N ALA A 143 -17.19 -11.27 -7.60
CA ALA A 143 -16.97 -12.70 -7.35
C ALA A 143 -17.47 -13.58 -8.51
N GLU A 144 -18.65 -13.31 -9.07
CA GLU A 144 -19.19 -14.01 -10.25
C GLU A 144 -18.31 -13.83 -11.50
N ARG A 145 -17.46 -12.80 -11.52
CA ARG A 145 -16.50 -12.53 -12.61
C ARG A 145 -15.07 -13.00 -12.29
N GLY A 146 -14.87 -13.75 -11.20
CA GLY A 146 -13.57 -14.27 -10.81
C GLY A 146 -12.67 -13.30 -10.07
N VAL A 147 -13.19 -12.15 -9.61
CA VAL A 147 -12.46 -11.20 -8.77
C VAL A 147 -12.85 -11.43 -7.31
N GLU A 148 -11.99 -12.08 -6.57
CA GLU A 148 -12.21 -12.37 -5.15
C GLU A 148 -11.89 -11.16 -4.28
N MET A 149 -12.87 -10.72 -3.48
CA MET A 149 -12.77 -9.53 -2.64
C MET A 149 -12.92 -9.90 -1.15
N ALA A 150 -11.90 -9.63 -0.35
CA ALA A 150 -11.95 -9.77 1.11
C ALA A 150 -12.05 -8.41 1.83
N ARG A 151 -12.62 -8.43 3.03
CA ARG A 151 -12.73 -7.24 3.89
C ARG A 151 -11.83 -7.37 5.10
N PHE A 152 -10.95 -6.39 5.29
CA PHE A 152 -10.16 -6.29 6.51
C PHE A 152 -11.03 -5.81 7.67
N SER A 153 -10.99 -6.56 8.78
CA SER A 153 -11.62 -6.24 10.05
C SER A 153 -13.07 -5.71 9.90
N PRO A 154 -14.03 -6.55 9.43
CA PRO A 154 -15.40 -6.13 9.20
C PRO A 154 -16.04 -5.57 10.47
N ILE A 155 -16.67 -4.39 10.38
CA ILE A 155 -17.36 -3.75 11.48
C ILE A 155 -18.70 -4.45 11.70
N ARG A 156 -18.87 -5.06 12.86
CA ARG A 156 -20.11 -5.75 13.26
C ARG A 156 -20.69 -5.11 14.54
N PHE A 157 -21.87 -4.53 14.43
CA PHE A 157 -22.59 -4.02 15.62
C PHE A 157 -22.98 -5.21 16.52
N PRO A 158 -22.85 -5.11 17.88
CA PRO A 158 -22.40 -3.94 18.66
C PRO A 158 -20.87 -3.90 18.91
N TYR A 159 -20.09 -4.77 18.30
CA TYR A 159 -18.64 -4.91 18.55
C TYR A 159 -17.84 -3.86 17.80
N ILE A 160 -17.76 -2.64 18.35
CA ILE A 160 -16.99 -1.53 17.78
C ILE A 160 -15.52 -1.55 18.21
N ASN A 161 -15.07 -2.53 18.98
CA ASN A 161 -13.72 -2.58 19.56
C ASN A 161 -12.60 -2.64 18.52
N HIS A 162 -12.91 -3.06 17.30
CA HIS A 162 -11.94 -3.15 16.20
C HIS A 162 -11.89 -1.92 15.29
N VAL A 163 -12.66 -0.87 15.61
CA VAL A 163 -12.71 0.36 14.77
C VAL A 163 -11.34 1.04 14.65
N PHE A 164 -10.47 0.90 15.64
CA PHE A 164 -9.15 1.53 15.67
C PHE A 164 -8.05 0.76 14.93
N CYS A 165 -8.22 -0.54 14.75
CA CYS A 165 -7.26 -1.36 13.99
C CYS A 165 -7.65 -1.33 12.51
N ARG A 166 -7.07 -0.38 11.76
CA ARG A 166 -7.38 -0.18 10.34
C ARG A 166 -6.19 -0.49 9.47
N ASP A 167 -6.48 -1.05 8.31
CA ASP A 167 -5.50 -1.27 7.26
C ASP A 167 -5.47 -0.08 6.31
N HIS A 168 -4.39 0.68 6.38
CA HIS A 168 -4.20 1.85 5.50
C HIS A 168 -3.13 1.62 4.44
N GLN A 169 -2.75 0.37 4.20
CA GLN A 169 -1.78 0.02 3.17
C GLN A 169 -2.38 0.17 1.77
N LYS A 170 -1.54 0.41 0.79
CA LYS A 170 -1.87 0.38 -0.63
C LYS A 170 -0.78 -0.45 -1.27
N ILE A 171 -1.13 -1.66 -1.65
CA ILE A 171 -0.22 -2.63 -2.23
C ILE A 171 -0.88 -3.22 -3.48
N VAL A 172 -0.12 -3.32 -4.55
CA VAL A 172 -0.44 -4.22 -5.66
C VAL A 172 0.78 -5.07 -5.94
N VAL A 173 0.57 -6.35 -6.17
CA VAL A 173 1.59 -7.28 -6.66
C VAL A 173 1.05 -7.99 -7.88
N ILE A 174 1.83 -8.01 -8.94
CA ILE A 174 1.51 -8.66 -10.22
C ILE A 174 2.58 -9.69 -10.50
N ASP A 175 2.20 -10.97 -10.53
CA ASP A 175 3.06 -12.13 -10.81
C ASP A 175 4.35 -12.20 -9.97
N GLY A 176 4.40 -11.53 -8.79
CA GLY A 176 5.62 -11.36 -8.02
C GLY A 176 6.73 -10.55 -8.70
N LYS A 177 6.49 -10.05 -9.91
CA LYS A 177 7.47 -9.33 -10.75
C LYS A 177 7.38 -7.82 -10.57
N VAL A 178 6.16 -7.29 -10.45
CA VAL A 178 5.89 -5.86 -10.32
C VAL A 178 5.09 -5.59 -9.05
N GLY A 179 5.51 -4.59 -8.28
CA GLY A 179 4.83 -4.14 -7.08
C GLY A 179 4.52 -2.65 -7.13
N TYR A 180 3.42 -2.25 -6.47
CA TYR A 180 3.04 -0.86 -6.28
C TYR A 180 2.78 -0.60 -4.80
N THR A 181 3.20 0.57 -4.33
CA THR A 181 2.84 1.08 -3.00
C THR A 181 2.88 2.61 -2.98
N GLY A 182 2.19 3.24 -2.02
CA GLY A 182 2.17 4.69 -1.87
C GLY A 182 0.91 5.21 -1.19
N GLY A 183 0.57 6.48 -1.42
CA GLY A 183 -0.56 7.16 -0.75
C GLY A 183 -1.91 6.97 -1.43
N MET A 184 -1.94 6.77 -2.76
CA MET A 184 -3.17 6.83 -3.57
C MET A 184 -4.03 5.58 -3.44
N ASN A 185 -5.31 5.75 -3.10
CA ASN A 185 -6.34 4.70 -3.25
C ASN A 185 -6.81 4.57 -4.71
N ILE A 186 -7.89 3.81 -4.93
CA ILE A 186 -8.56 3.68 -6.23
C ILE A 186 -9.76 4.64 -6.23
N ALA A 187 -9.56 5.83 -6.82
CA ALA A 187 -10.59 6.85 -6.92
C ALA A 187 -10.28 7.90 -7.99
N ASP A 188 -11.34 8.40 -8.64
CA ASP A 188 -11.27 9.41 -9.73
C ASP A 188 -10.60 10.70 -9.29
N TYR A 189 -10.72 11.09 -8.01
CA TYR A 189 -10.20 12.37 -7.53
C TYR A 189 -8.68 12.46 -7.54
N TYR A 190 -7.96 11.34 -7.60
CA TYR A 190 -6.50 11.36 -7.80
C TYR A 190 -6.11 11.84 -9.21
N ILE A 191 -7.04 11.75 -10.17
CA ILE A 191 -6.84 12.23 -11.55
C ILE A 191 -7.44 13.62 -11.72
N ASN A 192 -8.69 13.80 -11.29
CA ASN A 192 -9.51 14.96 -11.63
C ASN A 192 -9.54 16.03 -10.51
N GLY A 193 -9.00 15.71 -9.31
CA GLY A 193 -9.18 16.52 -8.13
C GLY A 193 -10.60 16.41 -7.55
N LEU A 194 -10.87 17.27 -6.57
CA LEU A 194 -12.19 17.45 -5.97
C LEU A 194 -12.65 18.89 -6.19
N PRO A 195 -13.92 19.13 -6.52
CA PRO A 195 -14.43 20.49 -6.77
C PRO A 195 -14.14 21.46 -5.62
N GLU A 196 -14.23 20.97 -4.37
CA GLU A 196 -14.08 21.78 -3.16
C GLU A 196 -12.61 22.01 -2.77
N ILE A 197 -11.67 21.20 -3.27
CA ILE A 197 -10.26 21.19 -2.84
C ILE A 197 -9.34 21.57 -4.02
N GLY A 198 -9.76 21.28 -5.26
CA GLY A 198 -8.93 21.41 -6.45
C GLY A 198 -8.10 20.18 -6.75
N PRO A 199 -6.94 20.32 -7.45
CA PRO A 199 -6.09 19.19 -7.83
C PRO A 199 -5.55 18.43 -6.61
N TRP A 200 -5.70 17.11 -6.62
CA TRP A 200 -5.18 16.24 -5.56
C TRP A 200 -3.73 15.85 -5.84
N ARG A 201 -2.83 16.13 -4.90
CA ARG A 201 -1.41 15.73 -5.00
C ARG A 201 -1.13 14.58 -4.06
N ASP A 202 -0.62 13.50 -4.62
CA ASP A 202 -0.17 12.32 -3.89
C ASP A 202 0.88 11.58 -4.74
N MET A 203 1.57 10.61 -4.14
CA MET A 203 2.63 9.86 -4.81
C MET A 203 2.41 8.35 -4.64
N HIS A 204 2.84 7.62 -5.66
CA HIS A 204 2.93 6.18 -5.66
C HIS A 204 4.28 5.75 -6.21
N ILE A 205 4.69 4.54 -5.94
CA ILE A 205 5.93 3.96 -6.45
C ILE A 205 5.58 2.64 -7.14
N ARG A 206 6.09 2.45 -8.34
CA ARG A 206 6.15 1.18 -9.05
C ARG A 206 7.54 0.58 -8.83
N ILE A 207 7.61 -0.69 -8.46
CA ILE A 207 8.84 -1.40 -8.11
C ILE A 207 8.92 -2.67 -8.96
N GLU A 208 10.10 -2.94 -9.53
CA GLU A 208 10.47 -4.22 -10.15
C GLU A 208 11.72 -4.72 -9.45
N GLY A 209 11.79 -6.02 -9.20
CA GLY A 209 12.95 -6.66 -8.56
C GLY A 209 12.65 -7.28 -7.20
N PRO A 210 13.69 -7.70 -6.46
CA PRO A 210 13.54 -8.52 -5.25
C PRO A 210 12.71 -7.91 -4.11
N ALA A 211 12.52 -6.57 -4.09
CA ALA A 211 11.68 -5.93 -3.06
C ALA A 211 10.20 -6.30 -3.19
N VAL A 212 9.73 -6.73 -4.38
CA VAL A 212 8.33 -7.09 -4.63
C VAL A 212 7.88 -8.24 -3.73
N GLN A 213 8.75 -9.21 -3.45
CA GLN A 213 8.44 -10.33 -2.54
C GLN A 213 8.03 -9.85 -1.14
N TYR A 214 8.57 -8.73 -0.65
CA TYR A 214 8.21 -8.20 0.66
C TYR A 214 6.88 -7.44 0.65
N LEU A 215 6.49 -6.87 -0.49
CA LEU A 215 5.13 -6.36 -0.68
C LEU A 215 4.13 -7.53 -0.74
N GLU A 216 4.47 -8.60 -1.43
CA GLU A 216 3.65 -9.80 -1.48
C GLU A 216 3.50 -10.42 -0.10
N LYS A 217 4.59 -10.58 0.64
CA LYS A 217 4.55 -11.07 2.03
C LYS A 217 3.68 -10.21 2.93
N ALA A 218 3.71 -8.89 2.75
CA ALA A 218 2.84 -7.98 3.48
C ALA A 218 1.37 -8.25 3.17
N PHE A 219 0.99 -8.32 1.89
CA PHE A 219 -0.36 -8.67 1.45
C PHE A 219 -0.81 -10.02 2.00
N LEU A 220 0.00 -11.08 1.80
CA LEU A 220 -0.35 -12.43 2.23
C LEU A 220 -0.54 -12.54 3.75
N GLY A 221 0.24 -11.78 4.52
CA GLY A 221 0.08 -11.74 5.98
C GLY A 221 -1.29 -11.22 6.41
N VAL A 222 -1.82 -10.21 5.72
CA VAL A 222 -3.16 -9.65 5.98
C VAL A 222 -4.24 -10.54 5.39
N TRP A 223 -4.09 -10.97 4.14
CA TRP A 223 -5.03 -11.85 3.45
C TRP A 223 -5.31 -13.14 4.23
N ASN A 224 -4.25 -13.87 4.58
CA ASN A 224 -4.37 -15.14 5.29
C ASN A 224 -4.98 -14.99 6.69
N LYS A 225 -4.72 -13.86 7.36
CA LYS A 225 -5.33 -13.54 8.65
C LYS A 225 -6.86 -13.36 8.54
N GLU A 226 -7.31 -12.68 7.48
CA GLU A 226 -8.73 -12.35 7.30
C GLU A 226 -9.53 -13.48 6.66
N THR A 227 -8.91 -14.27 5.75
CA THR A 227 -9.62 -15.31 4.98
C THR A 227 -9.37 -16.74 5.49
N HIS A 228 -8.28 -16.97 6.22
CA HIS A 228 -7.82 -18.29 6.67
C HIS A 228 -7.46 -19.26 5.53
N GLU A 229 -7.17 -18.76 4.32
CA GLU A 229 -6.85 -19.61 3.17
C GLU A 229 -5.45 -20.23 3.19
N GLY A 230 -4.50 -19.61 3.89
CA GLY A 230 -3.13 -20.12 3.97
C GLY A 230 -2.37 -20.03 2.65
N LEU A 231 -2.59 -18.96 1.86
CA LEU A 231 -1.87 -18.71 0.63
C LEU A 231 -0.36 -18.60 0.90
N LYS A 232 0.43 -19.19 0.01
CA LYS A 232 1.89 -19.11 0.06
C LYS A 232 2.40 -18.06 -0.92
N GLU A 233 3.60 -17.55 -0.64
CA GLU A 233 4.33 -16.69 -1.56
C GLU A 233 4.49 -17.39 -2.91
N GLY A 234 4.23 -16.67 -4.00
CA GLY A 234 4.52 -17.16 -5.34
C GLY A 234 6.03 -17.37 -5.49
N GLN A 235 6.43 -18.32 -6.34
CA GLN A 235 7.83 -18.44 -6.70
C GLN A 235 8.19 -17.24 -7.58
N VAL A 236 8.80 -16.24 -6.97
CA VAL A 236 9.34 -15.09 -7.70
C VAL A 236 10.54 -15.62 -8.50
N PRO A 237 10.55 -15.51 -9.82
CA PRO A 237 11.77 -15.73 -10.56
C PRO A 237 12.81 -14.72 -10.06
N HIS A 238 13.85 -15.19 -9.42
CA HIS A 238 15.01 -14.37 -9.06
C HIS A 238 15.84 -14.06 -10.31
N ASP A 239 15.17 -13.61 -11.37
CA ASP A 239 15.87 -13.07 -12.51
C ASP A 239 16.49 -11.75 -12.07
N THR A 240 17.75 -11.87 -11.77
CA THR A 240 18.63 -10.81 -11.28
C THR A 240 18.80 -9.76 -12.38
N LEU A 241 17.95 -8.74 -12.34
CA LEU A 241 18.15 -7.49 -13.08
C LEU A 241 19.38 -6.74 -12.53
N CYS A 242 20.41 -7.46 -12.11
CA CYS A 242 21.64 -6.92 -11.56
C CYS A 242 22.68 -6.61 -12.65
N GLU A 243 22.34 -5.84 -13.64
CA GLU A 243 23.34 -5.13 -14.44
C GLU A 243 23.47 -3.68 -13.93
N GLY A 244 24.31 -3.51 -12.94
CA GLY A 244 25.08 -2.29 -12.67
C GLY A 244 24.45 -1.16 -11.86
N SER A 245 23.13 -0.93 -11.74
CA SER A 245 22.61 0.32 -11.11
C SER A 245 21.30 0.22 -10.33
N GLY A 246 20.95 -0.96 -9.84
CA GLY A 246 19.71 -1.16 -9.11
C GLY A 246 19.66 -0.42 -7.76
N ARG A 247 18.47 0.07 -7.38
CA ARG A 247 18.25 0.72 -6.09
C ARG A 247 18.22 -0.31 -4.95
N ARG A 248 18.73 0.09 -3.78
CA ARG A 248 18.51 -0.65 -2.53
C ARG A 248 17.16 -0.25 -1.96
N VAL A 249 16.35 -1.25 -1.59
CA VAL A 249 14.98 -1.07 -1.09
C VAL A 249 14.79 -1.92 0.16
N ALA A 250 14.19 -1.33 1.18
CA ALA A 250 13.67 -2.03 2.35
C ALA A 250 12.17 -1.74 2.48
N ILE A 251 11.36 -2.77 2.60
CA ILE A 251 9.92 -2.64 2.87
C ILE A 251 9.73 -2.71 4.39
N VAL A 252 9.25 -1.62 4.96
CA VAL A 252 8.95 -1.52 6.39
C VAL A 252 7.45 -1.54 6.56
N GLN A 253 6.93 -2.64 7.07
CA GLN A 253 5.50 -2.81 7.34
C GLN A 253 5.20 -2.56 8.82
N ARG A 254 4.16 -1.80 9.09
CA ARG A 254 3.56 -1.68 10.41
C ARG A 254 2.20 -2.37 10.41
N ILE A 255 2.11 -3.53 11.02
CA ILE A 255 0.85 -4.22 11.23
C ILE A 255 0.20 -3.61 12.48
N PRO A 256 -1.06 -3.10 12.41
CA PRO A 256 -1.79 -2.68 13.59
C PRO A 256 -1.94 -3.89 14.54
N LYS A 257 -1.61 -3.66 15.82
CA LYS A 257 -1.78 -4.68 16.88
C LYS A 257 -3.20 -4.66 17.41
#